data_4f91d518656e1c259f74274d5f8e2901
#
_entry.id   4f91d518656e1c259f74274d5f8e2901
#
_cell.length_a   1.000
_cell.length_b   1.000
_cell.length_c   1.000
_cell.angle_alpha   90.00
_cell.angle_beta   90.00
_cell.angle_gamma   90.00
#
_symmetry.space_group_name_H-M   'P 1'
#
loop_
_entity.id
_entity.type
_entity.pdbx_description
1 polymer ?
#
loop_
_entity_poly.entity_id
_entity_poly.type
_entity_poly.pdbx_seq_one_letter_code
_entity_poly.pdbx_strand_id
1 'polypeptide(L)'
;MFKHSKTINSDEIPIYSKFEIALHQLEQSINFYLDDKDYICAITLAGASEELLGKLLETEGKESDLTNFVNACVDFSGLLDDEKIPRKEFVAMANYHRDHLKHIKDGSDVSIGEESARRIIDRALNNFWTLTNGKQSEIMKRYYEVRG
;
A
#
# COMPACT_ATOMS: atom_id res chain seq x y z
N MET A 1 -18.58 -4.06 10.90
CA MET A 1 -17.15 -4.12 10.65
C MET A 1 -16.88 -5.16 9.56
N PHE A 2 -15.75 -5.12 8.91
CA PHE A 2 -15.38 -5.87 7.70
C PHE A 2 -15.29 -7.40 7.87
N LYS A 3 -16.26 -8.02 8.55
CA LYS A 3 -16.32 -9.47 8.68
C LYS A 3 -17.11 -10.05 7.52
N HIS A 4 -16.43 -10.82 6.69
CA HIS A 4 -17.11 -11.73 5.79
C HIS A 4 -17.65 -12.90 6.56
N SER A 5 -18.94 -12.92 6.77
CA SER A 5 -19.67 -14.12 7.11
C SER A 5 -20.40 -14.63 5.87
N LYS A 6 -19.69 -15.17 4.91
CA LYS A 6 -20.32 -16.09 3.97
C LYS A 6 -20.21 -17.46 4.58
N THR A 7 -21.37 -18.08 4.86
CA THR A 7 -21.44 -19.51 5.12
C THR A 7 -21.02 -20.21 3.83
N ILE A 8 -19.79 -20.68 3.79
CA ILE A 8 -19.24 -21.37 2.62
C ILE A 8 -19.66 -22.82 2.73
N ASN A 9 -20.42 -23.29 1.74
CA ASN A 9 -20.56 -24.72 1.51
C ASN A 9 -19.16 -25.26 1.17
N SER A 10 -18.75 -26.37 1.77
CA SER A 10 -17.39 -26.93 1.63
C SER A 10 -16.96 -27.20 0.18
N ASP A 11 -17.91 -27.23 -0.75
CA ASP A 11 -17.71 -27.53 -2.17
C ASP A 11 -17.66 -26.28 -3.06
N GLU A 12 -17.88 -25.08 -2.52
CA GLU A 12 -17.88 -23.85 -3.28
C GLU A 12 -16.59 -23.04 -3.06
N ILE A 13 -16.00 -22.59 -4.16
CA ILE A 13 -14.85 -21.66 -4.09
C ILE A 13 -15.38 -20.28 -3.74
N PRO A 14 -14.91 -19.66 -2.64
CA PRO A 14 -15.38 -18.34 -2.25
C PRO A 14 -15.01 -17.27 -3.28
N ILE A 15 -15.89 -16.28 -3.44
CA ILE A 15 -15.71 -15.15 -4.34
C ILE A 15 -15.45 -13.90 -3.50
N TYR A 16 -14.39 -13.16 -3.82
CA TYR A 16 -14.01 -11.93 -3.16
C TYR A 16 -14.01 -10.75 -4.12
N SER A 17 -14.46 -9.59 -3.65
CA SER A 17 -14.26 -8.33 -4.36
C SER A 17 -12.79 -7.89 -4.28
N LYS A 18 -12.38 -6.99 -5.16
CA LYS A 18 -11.02 -6.41 -5.11
C LYS A 18 -10.79 -5.64 -3.82
N PHE A 19 -11.82 -4.96 -3.30
CA PHE A 19 -11.76 -4.29 -2.00
C PHE A 19 -11.51 -5.27 -0.85
N GLU A 20 -12.25 -6.38 -0.82
CA GLU A 20 -12.09 -7.42 0.21
C GLU A 20 -10.69 -8.02 0.19
N ILE A 21 -10.15 -8.28 -1.00
CA ILE A 21 -8.77 -8.78 -1.16
C ILE A 21 -7.77 -7.75 -0.63
N ALA A 22 -7.92 -6.49 -1.05
CA ALA A 22 -7.03 -5.42 -0.62
C ALA A 22 -7.06 -5.20 0.90
N LEU A 23 -8.25 -5.22 1.50
CA LEU A 23 -8.40 -5.09 2.95
C LEU A 23 -7.73 -6.25 3.70
N HIS A 24 -7.95 -7.48 3.23
CA HIS A 24 -7.31 -8.66 3.83
C HIS A 24 -5.78 -8.57 3.77
N GLN A 25 -5.25 -8.22 2.60
CA GLN A 25 -3.80 -8.04 2.43
C GLN A 25 -3.24 -6.95 3.33
N LEU A 26 -3.94 -5.83 3.46
CA LEU A 26 -3.51 -4.72 4.31
C LEU A 26 -3.51 -5.11 5.79
N GLU A 27 -4.56 -5.77 6.26
CA GLU A 27 -4.64 -6.22 7.65
C GLU A 27 -3.55 -7.26 7.97
N GLN A 28 -3.30 -8.20 7.07
CA GLN A 28 -2.22 -9.18 7.25
C GLN A 28 -0.84 -8.53 7.19
N SER A 29 -0.64 -7.54 6.31
CA SER A 29 0.59 -6.76 6.27
C SER A 29 0.89 -6.11 7.62
N ILE A 30 -0.12 -5.51 8.24
CA ILE A 30 0.02 -4.88 9.55
C ILE A 30 0.33 -5.91 10.64
N ASN A 31 -0.30 -7.09 10.60
CA ASN A 31 0.02 -8.18 11.52
C ASN A 31 1.48 -8.63 11.41
N PHE A 32 1.99 -8.82 10.19
CA PHE A 32 3.41 -9.14 9.99
C PHE A 32 4.34 -8.04 10.51
N TYR A 33 3.97 -6.80 10.29
CA TYR A 33 4.73 -5.65 10.76
C TYR A 33 4.79 -5.57 12.30
N LEU A 34 3.63 -5.68 12.95
CA LEU A 34 3.52 -5.48 14.40
C LEU A 34 3.99 -6.69 15.21
N ASP A 35 3.55 -7.89 14.84
CA ASP A 35 3.70 -9.08 15.67
C ASP A 35 4.97 -9.85 15.32
N ASP A 36 5.25 -10.05 14.04
CA ASP A 36 6.37 -10.88 13.59
C ASP A 36 7.62 -10.08 13.21
N LYS A 37 7.49 -8.77 13.05
CA LYS A 37 8.54 -7.90 12.51
C LYS A 37 9.10 -8.42 11.18
N ASP A 38 8.22 -9.07 10.42
CA ASP A 38 8.50 -9.57 9.08
C ASP A 38 8.20 -8.47 8.06
N TYR A 39 9.18 -7.63 7.84
CA TYR A 39 9.05 -6.47 6.95
C TYR A 39 8.98 -6.85 5.48
N ILE A 40 9.55 -7.98 5.09
CA ILE A 40 9.48 -8.50 3.71
C ILE A 40 8.03 -8.87 3.36
N CYS A 41 7.39 -9.70 4.17
CA CYS A 41 5.98 -10.05 3.97
C CYS A 41 5.06 -8.84 4.11
N ALA A 42 5.34 -7.95 5.07
CA ALA A 42 4.57 -6.72 5.26
C ALA A 42 4.60 -5.84 4.00
N ILE A 43 5.76 -5.60 3.40
CA ILE A 43 5.90 -4.79 2.18
C ILE A 43 5.19 -5.46 1.00
N THR A 44 5.35 -6.76 0.83
CA THR A 44 4.73 -7.50 -0.28
C THR A 44 3.21 -7.37 -0.25
N LEU A 45 2.60 -7.61 0.90
CA LEU A 45 1.15 -7.52 1.06
C LEU A 45 0.64 -6.07 1.01
N ALA A 46 1.33 -5.16 1.67
CA ALA A 46 0.96 -3.73 1.63
C ALA A 46 1.06 -3.17 0.21
N GLY A 47 2.08 -3.55 -0.55
CA GLY A 47 2.25 -3.13 -1.94
C GLY A 47 1.13 -3.63 -2.84
N ALA A 48 0.71 -4.88 -2.69
CA ALA A 48 -0.43 -5.43 -3.42
C ALA A 48 -1.74 -4.72 -3.07
N SER A 49 -1.98 -4.49 -1.78
CA SER A 49 -3.15 -3.76 -1.29
C SER A 49 -3.18 -2.31 -1.78
N GLU A 50 -2.07 -1.62 -1.66
CA GLU A 50 -1.93 -0.22 -2.10
C GLU A 50 -2.27 -0.06 -3.58
N GLU A 51 -1.79 -0.96 -4.42
CA GLU A 51 -2.09 -0.94 -5.85
C GLU A 51 -3.59 -1.17 -6.14
N LEU A 52 -4.21 -2.16 -5.50
CA LEU A 52 -5.64 -2.42 -5.66
C LEU A 52 -6.49 -1.24 -5.18
N LEU A 53 -6.21 -0.72 -4.00
CA LEU A 53 -6.94 0.42 -3.43
C LEU A 53 -6.74 1.69 -4.26
N GLY A 54 -5.54 1.92 -4.79
CA GLY A 54 -5.25 3.03 -5.68
C GLY A 54 -6.07 2.96 -6.97
N LYS A 55 -6.18 1.79 -7.58
CA LYS A 55 -7.00 1.58 -8.77
C LYS A 55 -8.49 1.76 -8.49
N LEU A 56 -8.97 1.29 -7.33
CA LEU A 56 -10.36 1.53 -6.92
C LEU A 56 -10.66 3.02 -6.74
N LEU A 57 -9.73 3.80 -6.18
CA LEU A 57 -9.87 5.25 -6.10
C LEU A 57 -9.96 5.89 -7.48
N GLU A 58 -9.12 5.48 -8.42
CA GLU A 58 -9.15 5.98 -9.80
C GLU A 58 -10.51 5.72 -10.47
N THR A 59 -11.12 4.55 -10.25
CA THR A 59 -12.47 4.26 -10.79
C THR A 59 -13.54 5.17 -10.23
N GLU A 60 -13.33 5.74 -9.04
CA GLU A 60 -14.22 6.72 -8.42
C GLU A 60 -13.85 8.18 -8.79
N GLY A 61 -12.87 8.39 -9.66
CA GLY A 61 -12.37 9.71 -10.04
C GLY A 61 -11.55 10.40 -8.94
N LYS A 62 -11.01 9.63 -7.99
CA LYS A 62 -10.15 10.13 -6.91
C LYS A 62 -8.69 9.77 -7.18
N GLU A 63 -7.78 10.57 -6.64
CA GLU A 63 -6.35 10.33 -6.74
C GLU A 63 -5.86 9.40 -5.61
N SER A 64 -4.97 8.46 -5.96
CA SER A 64 -4.27 7.63 -4.99
C SER A 64 -3.22 8.41 -4.21
N ASP A 65 -2.79 7.88 -3.08
CA ASP A 65 -1.71 8.47 -2.29
C ASP A 65 -0.40 8.57 -3.08
N LEU A 66 -0.08 7.56 -3.87
CA LEU A 66 1.07 7.58 -4.77
C LEU A 66 0.98 8.73 -5.77
N THR A 67 -0.17 8.91 -6.41
CA THR A 67 -0.39 10.00 -7.37
C THR A 67 -0.22 11.36 -6.70
N ASN A 68 -0.78 11.57 -5.52
CA ASN A 68 -0.63 12.81 -4.74
C ASN A 68 0.83 13.08 -4.39
N PHE A 69 1.55 12.09 -3.92
CA PHE A 69 2.97 12.20 -3.59
C PHE A 69 3.81 12.56 -4.82
N VAL A 70 3.61 11.84 -5.92
CA VAL A 70 4.36 12.08 -7.18
C VAL A 70 4.04 13.45 -7.75
N ASN A 71 2.79 13.89 -7.73
CA ASN A 71 2.41 15.24 -8.17
C ASN A 71 3.13 16.31 -7.34
N ALA A 72 3.17 16.16 -6.02
CA ALA A 72 3.88 17.09 -5.14
C ALA A 72 5.39 17.13 -5.45
N CYS A 73 6.01 15.97 -5.70
CA CYS A 73 7.43 15.89 -6.06
C CYS A 73 7.72 16.57 -7.42
N VAL A 74 6.87 16.35 -8.41
CA VAL A 74 7.00 16.97 -9.74
C VAL A 74 6.87 18.48 -9.64
N ASP A 75 5.87 18.97 -8.92
CA ASP A 75 5.64 20.42 -8.73
C ASP A 75 6.82 21.07 -7.99
N PHE A 76 7.30 20.41 -6.93
CA PHE A 76 8.44 20.92 -6.16
C PHE A 76 9.73 20.96 -6.99
N SER A 77 10.02 19.92 -7.77
CA SER A 77 11.21 19.89 -8.63
C SER A 77 11.17 20.97 -9.70
N GLY A 78 9.99 21.28 -10.24
CA GLY A 78 9.79 22.36 -11.20
C GLY A 78 10.01 23.74 -10.63
N LEU A 79 9.91 23.94 -9.31
CA LEU A 79 10.20 25.20 -8.63
C LEU A 79 11.69 25.40 -8.34
N LEU A 80 12.45 24.31 -8.18
CA LEU A 80 13.86 24.38 -7.76
C LEU A 80 14.85 24.36 -8.91
N ASP A 81 14.46 23.84 -10.07
CA ASP A 81 15.39 23.60 -11.18
C ASP A 81 14.68 23.80 -12.54
N ASP A 82 15.41 24.32 -13.52
CA ASP A 82 14.94 24.44 -14.90
C ASP A 82 14.81 23.06 -15.59
N GLU A 83 15.48 22.04 -15.07
CA GLU A 83 15.36 20.65 -15.53
C GLU A 83 14.34 19.90 -14.69
N LYS A 84 13.17 19.62 -15.26
CA LYS A 84 12.14 18.79 -14.60
C LYS A 84 12.57 17.34 -14.58
N ILE A 85 12.63 16.75 -13.38
CA ILE A 85 12.78 15.31 -13.21
C ILE A 85 11.52 14.62 -13.75
N PRO A 86 11.65 13.61 -14.65
CA PRO A 86 10.50 12.89 -15.18
C PRO A 86 9.65 12.24 -14.10
N ARG A 87 8.33 12.30 -14.25
CA ARG A 87 7.36 11.70 -13.33
C ARG A 87 7.67 10.24 -13.02
N LYS A 88 8.07 9.45 -14.03
CA LYS A 88 8.40 8.03 -13.89
C LYS A 88 9.53 7.76 -12.89
N GLU A 89 10.47 8.68 -12.72
CA GLU A 89 11.56 8.55 -11.75
C GLU A 89 11.06 8.67 -10.32
N PHE A 90 10.12 9.58 -10.05
CA PHE A 90 9.48 9.67 -8.75
C PHE A 90 8.63 8.44 -8.43
N VAL A 91 7.92 7.91 -9.41
CA VAL A 91 7.17 6.66 -9.26
C VAL A 91 8.10 5.49 -8.94
N ALA A 92 9.20 5.35 -9.67
CA ALA A 92 10.20 4.30 -9.45
C ALA A 92 10.83 4.40 -8.06
N MET A 93 11.16 5.61 -7.61
CA MET A 93 11.71 5.85 -6.29
C MET A 93 10.71 5.51 -5.17
N ALA A 94 9.46 5.92 -5.30
CA ALA A 94 8.41 5.63 -4.34
C ALA A 94 8.10 4.13 -4.24
N ASN A 95 8.25 3.39 -5.32
CA ASN A 95 7.96 1.96 -5.41
C ASN A 95 9.20 1.06 -5.29
N TYR A 96 10.36 1.62 -4.98
CA TYR A 96 11.65 0.91 -4.99
C TYR A 96 11.60 -0.43 -4.26
N HIS A 97 11.22 -0.45 -2.99
CA HIS A 97 11.20 -1.68 -2.20
C HIS A 97 10.12 -2.66 -2.67
N ARG A 98 8.94 -2.19 -2.99
CA ARG A 98 7.86 -3.01 -3.54
C ARG A 98 8.28 -3.71 -4.83
N ASP A 99 8.87 -2.97 -5.74
CA ASP A 99 9.26 -3.48 -7.05
C ASP A 99 10.43 -4.44 -6.96
N HIS A 100 11.41 -4.18 -6.08
CA HIS A 100 12.55 -5.08 -5.87
C HIS A 100 12.18 -6.41 -5.19
N LEU A 101 11.07 -6.46 -4.44
CA LEU A 101 10.56 -7.72 -3.90
C LEU A 101 9.76 -8.54 -4.91
N LYS A 102 9.21 -7.89 -5.94
CA LYS A 102 8.42 -8.55 -6.98
C LYS A 102 9.26 -9.00 -8.18
N HIS A 103 10.29 -8.26 -8.53
CA HIS A 103 11.00 -8.40 -9.80
C HIS A 103 12.50 -8.46 -9.60
N ILE A 104 13.16 -9.33 -10.38
CA ILE A 104 14.61 -9.31 -10.54
C ILE A 104 14.91 -8.27 -11.63
N LYS A 105 15.34 -7.07 -11.23
CA LYS A 105 15.67 -5.99 -12.18
C LYS A 105 17.14 -6.07 -12.63
N ASP A 106 18.06 -6.15 -11.68
CA ASP A 106 19.51 -6.18 -11.96
C ASP A 106 20.25 -7.24 -11.14
N GLY A 107 19.53 -8.02 -10.31
CA GLY A 107 20.11 -9.05 -9.43
C GLY A 107 20.83 -8.49 -8.20
N SER A 108 20.74 -7.20 -7.92
CA SER A 108 21.34 -6.59 -6.73
C SER A 108 20.58 -6.94 -5.46
N ASP A 109 21.30 -6.92 -4.33
CA ASP A 109 20.71 -7.08 -3.02
C ASP A 109 19.90 -5.84 -2.61
N VAL A 110 18.91 -6.03 -1.76
CA VAL A 110 17.99 -4.97 -1.30
C VAL A 110 18.01 -4.89 0.21
N SER A 111 18.19 -3.68 0.74
CA SER A 111 18.06 -3.40 2.16
C SER A 111 16.59 -3.21 2.54
N ILE A 112 16.09 -4.04 3.43
CA ILE A 112 14.71 -4.00 3.91
C ILE A 112 14.70 -3.76 5.42
N GLY A 113 13.95 -2.77 5.87
CA GLY A 113 13.80 -2.46 7.28
C GLY A 113 12.40 -1.97 7.64
N GLU A 114 12.23 -1.66 8.90
CA GLU A 114 10.95 -1.18 9.46
C GLU A 114 10.39 0.02 8.68
N GLU A 115 11.24 0.99 8.38
CA GLU A 115 10.81 2.20 7.68
C GLU A 115 10.31 1.91 6.26
N SER A 116 10.94 0.99 5.54
CA SER A 116 10.50 0.56 4.21
C SER A 116 9.09 0.00 4.25
N ALA A 117 8.80 -0.85 5.25
CA ALA A 117 7.47 -1.43 5.45
C ALA A 117 6.45 -0.36 5.84
N ARG A 118 6.80 0.52 6.77
CA ARG A 118 5.92 1.60 7.24
C ARG A 118 5.49 2.51 6.10
N ARG A 119 6.38 2.89 5.23
CA ARG A 119 6.05 3.75 4.08
C ARG A 119 4.98 3.16 3.18
N ILE A 120 5.08 1.88 2.84
CA ILE A 120 4.08 1.21 1.99
C ILE A 120 2.77 0.97 2.73
N ILE A 121 2.82 0.59 4.00
CA ILE A 121 1.62 0.45 4.84
C ILE A 121 0.89 1.78 4.94
N ASP A 122 1.59 2.87 5.18
CA ASP A 122 0.99 4.21 5.25
C ASP A 122 0.30 4.60 3.95
N ARG A 123 0.90 4.32 2.80
CA ARG A 123 0.27 4.57 1.49
C ARG A 123 -1.02 3.77 1.31
N ALA A 124 -0.99 2.48 1.65
CA ALA A 124 -2.18 1.63 1.58
C ALA A 124 -3.27 2.11 2.54
N LEU A 125 -2.91 2.48 3.77
CA LEU A 125 -3.84 3.04 4.75
C LEU A 125 -4.45 4.37 4.30
N ASN A 126 -3.67 5.24 3.69
CA ASN A 126 -4.19 6.51 3.16
C ASN A 126 -5.19 6.28 2.03
N ASN A 127 -4.91 5.33 1.12
CA ASN A 127 -5.86 4.93 0.09
C ASN A 127 -7.15 4.34 0.69
N PHE A 128 -7.01 3.47 1.68
CA PHE A 128 -8.15 2.88 2.38
C PHE A 128 -9.00 3.94 3.09
N TRP A 129 -8.36 4.87 3.78
CA TRP A 129 -9.02 5.99 4.45
C TRP A 129 -9.85 6.83 3.46
N THR A 130 -9.24 7.20 2.34
CA THR A 130 -9.92 7.99 1.32
C THR A 130 -11.09 7.22 0.70
N LEU A 131 -10.89 5.93 0.40
CA LEU A 131 -11.92 5.10 -0.24
C LEU A 131 -13.12 4.83 0.69
N THR A 132 -12.89 4.72 1.98
CA THR A 132 -13.92 4.39 2.98
C THR A 132 -14.47 5.58 3.76
N ASN A 133 -14.04 6.79 3.43
CA ASN A 133 -14.39 8.01 4.18
C ASN A 133 -14.04 7.92 5.66
N GLY A 134 -12.84 7.46 5.97
CA GLY A 134 -12.29 7.50 7.31
C GLY A 134 -12.56 6.29 8.20
N LYS A 135 -12.89 5.14 7.61
CA LYS A 135 -13.06 3.90 8.40
C LYS A 135 -11.71 3.30 8.79
N GLN A 136 -11.71 2.65 9.96
CA GLN A 136 -10.54 1.94 10.49
C GLN A 136 -10.99 0.62 11.13
N SER A 137 -10.25 -0.46 10.86
CA SER A 137 -10.37 -1.71 11.60
C SER A 137 -9.54 -1.67 12.90
N GLU A 138 -9.74 -2.63 13.80
CA GLU A 138 -9.01 -2.67 15.06
C GLU A 138 -7.49 -2.80 14.87
N ILE A 139 -7.05 -3.59 13.90
CA ILE A 139 -5.60 -3.72 13.61
C ILE A 139 -5.00 -2.42 13.08
N MET A 140 -5.75 -1.66 12.28
CA MET A 140 -5.32 -0.34 11.81
C MET A 140 -5.15 0.64 12.96
N LYS A 141 -6.10 0.66 13.90
CA LYS A 141 -6.00 1.49 15.11
C LYS A 141 -4.76 1.14 15.93
N ARG A 142 -4.51 -0.15 16.13
CA ARG A 142 -3.32 -0.64 16.83
C ARG A 142 -2.03 -0.19 16.13
N TYR A 143 -2.00 -0.26 14.82
CA TYR A 143 -0.86 0.23 14.03
C TYR A 143 -0.59 1.72 14.27
N TYR A 144 -1.61 2.56 14.22
CA TYR A 144 -1.47 3.99 14.45
C TYR A 144 -1.00 4.31 15.89
N GLU A 145 -1.46 3.57 16.88
CA GLU A 145 -1.02 3.72 18.27
C GLU A 145 0.47 3.41 18.44
N VAL A 146 0.94 2.32 17.85
CA VAL A 146 2.35 1.91 17.91
C VAL A 146 3.26 2.83 17.11
N ARG A 147 2.79 3.30 15.99
CA ARG A 147 3.53 4.22 15.11
C ARG A 147 3.77 5.58 15.77
N GLY A 148 2.85 6.01 16.59
CA GLY A 148 2.87 7.34 17.23
C GLY A 148 2.36 8.41 16.29
#